data_51a14c832a30d5aa62b28a39add193fc
#
_entry.id   51a14c832a30d5aa62b28a39add193fc
#
_cell.length_a   1.000
_cell.length_b   1.000
_cell.length_c   1.000
_cell.angle_alpha   90.00
_cell.angle_beta   90.00
_cell.angle_gamma   90.00
#
_symmetry.space_group_name_H-M   'P 1'
#
loop_
_entity.id
_entity.type
_entity.pdbx_description
1 polymer ?
#
loop_
_entity_poly.entity_id
_entity_poly.type
_entity_poly.pdbx_seq_one_letter_code
_entity_poly.pdbx_strand_id
1 'polypeptide(L)'
;MIKDLNYYMGLPYRIEIVKEQEEGGYVLHCPELPGCITCGETVQEGLEMLEDAKKCWFTACLEDGVPIPEPARLEDYSGQFKLRLPKSLHKQLAQRSSEEGVSMNQYCVYLLSKGL
;
A
#
# COMPACT_ATOMS: atom_id res chain seq x y z
N MET A 1 -22.11 6.82 8.27
CA MET A 1 -21.84 5.72 7.34
C MET A 1 -21.61 4.43 8.12
N ILE A 2 -22.32 3.37 7.74
CA ILE A 2 -22.15 2.06 8.37
C ILE A 2 -21.03 1.30 7.67
N LYS A 3 -20.01 0.93 8.42
CA LYS A 3 -18.89 0.13 7.91
C LYS A 3 -19.23 -1.35 8.07
N ASP A 4 -20.00 -1.86 7.15
CA ASP A 4 -20.43 -3.25 7.12
C ASP A 4 -19.52 -4.10 6.20
N LEU A 5 -19.89 -5.36 5.97
CA LEU A 5 -19.13 -6.25 5.11
C LEU A 5 -18.95 -5.68 3.70
N ASN A 6 -20.00 -5.12 3.13
CA ASN A 6 -19.93 -4.54 1.77
C ASN A 6 -18.96 -3.36 1.72
N TYR A 7 -18.91 -2.55 2.78
CA TYR A 7 -17.96 -1.46 2.86
C TYR A 7 -16.52 -1.97 2.75
N TYR A 8 -16.15 -2.96 3.56
CA TYR A 8 -14.78 -3.48 3.56
C TYR A 8 -14.45 -4.24 2.29
N MET A 9 -15.39 -5.01 1.74
CA MET A 9 -15.16 -5.73 0.48
C MET A 9 -14.93 -4.80 -0.71
N GLY A 10 -15.43 -3.58 -0.65
CA GLY A 10 -15.23 -2.58 -1.70
C GLY A 10 -13.95 -1.77 -1.58
N LEU A 11 -13.18 -1.92 -0.51
CA LEU A 11 -11.96 -1.15 -0.31
C LEU A 11 -10.80 -1.70 -1.17
N PRO A 12 -9.86 -0.83 -1.58
CA PRO A 12 -8.78 -1.22 -2.49
C PRO A 12 -7.59 -1.84 -1.72
N TYR A 13 -7.80 -3.01 -1.12
CA TYR A 13 -6.71 -3.73 -0.47
C TYR A 13 -5.70 -4.23 -1.49
N ARG A 14 -4.42 -4.18 -1.12
CA ARG A 14 -3.36 -4.68 -1.98
C ARG A 14 -3.39 -6.20 -2.01
N ILE A 15 -3.15 -6.77 -3.19
CA ILE A 15 -3.06 -8.21 -3.37
C ILE A 15 -1.66 -8.53 -3.88
N GLU A 16 -0.97 -9.43 -3.19
CA GLU A 16 0.31 -9.95 -3.66
C GLU A 16 0.11 -11.37 -4.18
N ILE A 17 0.63 -11.61 -5.38
CA ILE A 17 0.52 -12.90 -6.07
C ILE A 17 1.93 -13.43 -6.28
N VAL A 18 2.21 -14.60 -5.73
CA VAL A 18 3.52 -15.23 -5.84
C VAL A 18 3.34 -16.60 -6.48
N LYS A 19 4.14 -16.88 -7.49
CA LYS A 19 4.13 -18.19 -8.14
C LYS A 19 4.86 -19.21 -7.25
N GLU A 20 4.19 -20.31 -6.94
CA GLU A 20 4.80 -21.40 -6.19
C GLU A 20 5.62 -22.27 -7.12
N GLN A 21 6.92 -22.39 -6.84
CA GLN A 21 7.84 -23.07 -7.75
C GLN A 21 7.94 -24.58 -7.52
N GLU A 22 7.71 -25.02 -6.29
CA GLU A 22 7.87 -26.45 -5.95
C GLU A 22 6.64 -27.27 -6.28
N GLU A 23 5.47 -26.79 -5.87
CA GLU A 23 4.21 -27.52 -6.03
C GLU A 23 3.37 -27.03 -7.21
N GLY A 24 3.77 -25.92 -7.83
CA GLY A 24 2.99 -25.28 -8.87
C GLY A 24 1.88 -24.43 -8.29
N GLY A 25 1.19 -23.69 -9.16
CA GLY A 25 0.12 -22.79 -8.76
C GLY A 25 0.62 -21.47 -8.21
N TYR A 26 -0.26 -20.77 -7.51
CA TYR A 26 -0.02 -19.41 -7.02
C TYR A 26 -0.49 -19.27 -5.60
N VAL A 27 0.25 -18.46 -4.83
CA VAL A 27 -0.16 -18.03 -3.48
C VAL A 27 -0.57 -16.56 -3.58
N LEU A 28 -1.74 -16.25 -3.02
CA LEU A 28 -2.28 -14.89 -3.02
C LEU A 28 -2.57 -14.46 -1.59
N HIS A 29 -2.21 -13.22 -1.26
CA HIS A 29 -2.54 -12.71 0.07
C HIS A 29 -2.74 -11.19 0.04
N CYS A 30 -3.43 -10.71 1.07
CA CYS A 30 -3.59 -9.28 1.32
C CYS A 30 -2.64 -8.90 2.46
N PRO A 31 -1.54 -8.18 2.19
CA PRO A 31 -0.58 -7.84 3.25
C PRO A 31 -1.18 -7.05 4.41
N GLU A 32 -2.21 -6.25 4.14
CA GLU A 32 -2.87 -5.41 5.14
C GLU A 32 -3.78 -6.20 6.07
N LEU A 33 -4.13 -7.44 5.70
CA LEU A 33 -5.01 -8.32 6.46
C LEU A 33 -4.23 -9.56 6.91
N PRO A 34 -3.63 -9.54 8.11
CA PRO A 34 -2.80 -10.66 8.57
C PRO A 34 -3.54 -11.99 8.55
N GLY A 35 -2.94 -12.98 7.91
CA GLY A 35 -3.54 -14.31 7.79
C GLY A 35 -4.54 -14.47 6.64
N CYS A 36 -4.84 -13.42 5.90
CA CYS A 36 -5.71 -13.53 4.73
C CYS A 36 -4.88 -13.99 3.53
N ILE A 37 -4.79 -15.29 3.36
CA ILE A 37 -3.94 -15.94 2.36
C ILE A 37 -4.68 -17.10 1.73
N THR A 38 -4.52 -17.27 0.43
CA THR A 38 -5.09 -18.39 -0.31
C THR A 38 -4.09 -18.92 -1.34
N CYS A 39 -4.45 -20.00 -1.99
CA CYS A 39 -3.71 -20.53 -3.12
C CYS A 39 -4.68 -21.02 -4.19
N GLY A 40 -4.19 -21.10 -5.41
CA GLY A 40 -4.95 -21.60 -6.54
C GLY A 40 -4.03 -22.11 -7.62
N GLU A 41 -4.53 -22.98 -8.48
CA GLU A 41 -3.75 -23.49 -9.61
C GLU A 41 -3.56 -22.42 -10.68
N THR A 42 -4.51 -21.51 -10.80
CA THR A 42 -4.44 -20.36 -11.70
C THR A 42 -4.61 -19.06 -10.90
N VAL A 43 -4.19 -17.94 -11.49
CA VAL A 43 -4.39 -16.62 -10.87
C VAL A 43 -5.88 -16.33 -10.67
N GLN A 44 -6.70 -16.65 -11.67
CA GLN A 44 -8.14 -16.41 -11.57
C GLN A 44 -8.78 -17.22 -10.43
N GLU A 45 -8.45 -18.49 -10.32
CA GLU A 45 -8.94 -19.33 -9.22
C GLU A 45 -8.48 -18.77 -7.87
N GLY A 46 -7.21 -18.38 -7.76
CA GLY A 46 -6.68 -17.77 -6.55
C GLY A 46 -7.39 -16.49 -6.16
N LEU A 47 -7.72 -15.63 -7.13
CA LEU A 47 -8.46 -14.39 -6.88
C LEU A 47 -9.87 -14.66 -6.37
N GLU A 48 -10.57 -15.65 -6.94
CA GLU A 48 -11.89 -16.04 -6.47
C GLU A 48 -11.83 -16.56 -5.03
N MET A 49 -10.84 -17.39 -4.72
CA MET A 49 -10.65 -17.91 -3.37
C MET A 49 -10.26 -16.81 -2.40
N LEU A 50 -9.49 -15.82 -2.84
CA LEU A 50 -9.11 -14.68 -2.00
C LEU A 50 -10.33 -13.81 -1.65
N GLU A 51 -11.26 -13.62 -2.58
CA GLU A 51 -12.51 -12.92 -2.29
C GLU A 51 -13.29 -13.61 -1.18
N ASP A 52 -13.38 -14.94 -1.23
CA ASP A 52 -14.03 -15.72 -0.17
C ASP A 52 -13.27 -15.60 1.15
N ALA A 53 -11.93 -15.65 1.10
CA ALA A 53 -11.10 -15.52 2.30
C ALA A 53 -11.26 -14.13 2.95
N LYS A 54 -11.29 -13.07 2.15
CA LYS A 54 -11.54 -11.71 2.65
C LYS A 54 -12.90 -11.62 3.31
N LYS A 55 -13.92 -12.18 2.67
CA LYS A 55 -15.28 -12.17 3.22
C LYS A 55 -15.33 -12.84 4.59
N CYS A 56 -14.72 -14.00 4.73
CA CYS A 56 -14.63 -14.70 6.00
C CYS A 56 -13.84 -13.89 7.04
N TRP A 57 -12.73 -13.30 6.62
CA TRP A 57 -11.88 -12.50 7.49
C TRP A 57 -12.63 -11.30 8.06
N PHE A 58 -13.30 -10.53 7.19
CA PHE A 58 -14.08 -9.37 7.63
C PHE A 58 -15.27 -9.76 8.49
N THR A 59 -15.97 -10.85 8.12
CA THR A 59 -17.12 -11.32 8.88
C THR A 59 -16.72 -11.68 10.30
N ALA A 60 -15.63 -12.40 10.47
CA ALA A 60 -15.13 -12.78 11.78
C ALA A 60 -14.77 -11.55 12.62
N CYS A 61 -14.09 -10.57 12.03
CA CYS A 61 -13.73 -9.34 12.75
C CYS A 61 -14.97 -8.53 13.14
N LEU A 62 -15.95 -8.44 12.25
CA LEU A 62 -17.18 -7.70 12.55
C LEU A 62 -17.99 -8.36 13.67
N GLU A 63 -18.03 -9.68 13.68
CA GLU A 63 -18.73 -10.42 14.76
C GLU A 63 -18.04 -10.28 16.10
N ASP A 64 -16.71 -10.29 16.10
CA ASP A 64 -15.92 -10.25 17.34
C ASP A 64 -15.60 -8.82 17.78
N GLY A 65 -15.99 -7.81 17.02
CA GLY A 65 -15.68 -6.41 17.33
C GLY A 65 -14.20 -6.07 17.23
N VAL A 66 -13.46 -6.81 16.44
CA VAL A 66 -12.02 -6.57 16.23
C VAL A 66 -11.84 -5.47 15.18
N PRO A 67 -10.96 -4.47 15.44
CA PRO A 67 -10.69 -3.43 14.45
C PRO A 67 -10.15 -4.01 13.15
N ILE A 68 -10.67 -3.51 12.02
CA ILE A 68 -10.26 -3.94 10.69
C ILE A 68 -9.35 -2.88 10.08
N PRO A 69 -8.11 -3.24 9.69
CA PRO A 69 -7.22 -2.29 9.01
C PRO A 69 -7.82 -1.86 7.67
N GLU A 70 -7.69 -0.58 7.33
CA GLU A 70 -8.12 -0.07 6.02
C GLU A 70 -6.88 0.27 5.20
N PRO A 71 -6.95 0.09 3.87
CA PRO A 71 -5.80 0.37 3.01
C PRO A 71 -5.53 1.87 2.95
N ALA A 72 -4.24 2.21 2.84
CA ALA A 72 -3.85 3.60 2.62
C ALA A 72 -4.36 4.06 1.24
N ARG A 73 -4.98 5.23 1.20
CA ARG A 73 -5.51 5.83 -0.02
C ARG A 73 -4.71 7.07 -0.38
N LEU A 74 -4.67 7.36 -1.67
CA LEU A 74 -4.00 8.57 -2.14
C LEU A 74 -4.59 9.82 -1.49
N GLU A 75 -5.90 9.85 -1.26
CA GLU A 75 -6.61 10.96 -0.62
C GLU A 75 -6.18 11.21 0.82
N ASP A 76 -5.60 10.18 1.48
CA ASP A 76 -5.12 10.30 2.85
C ASP A 76 -3.80 11.08 2.94
N TYR A 77 -3.18 11.37 1.80
CA TYR A 77 -1.91 12.07 1.73
C TYR A 77 -2.10 13.48 1.16
N SER A 78 -1.63 14.48 1.92
CA SER A 78 -1.79 15.88 1.53
C SER A 78 -0.80 16.34 0.45
N GLY A 79 0.27 15.59 0.24
CA GLY A 79 1.39 16.02 -0.58
C GLY A 79 2.34 16.96 0.16
N GLN A 80 2.13 17.16 1.45
CA GLN A 80 2.98 18.02 2.27
C GLN A 80 3.45 17.29 3.52
N PHE A 81 4.72 17.41 3.83
CA PHE A 81 5.28 16.94 5.09
C PHE A 81 6.52 17.77 5.41
N LYS A 82 6.90 17.76 6.68
CA LYS A 82 8.03 18.52 7.15
C LYS A 82 9.26 17.62 7.25
N LEU A 83 10.34 18.01 6.61
CA LEU A 83 11.60 17.28 6.61
C LEU A 83 12.68 18.12 7.28
N ARG A 84 13.40 17.54 8.25
CA ARG A 84 14.55 18.15 8.88
C ARG A 84 15.80 17.54 8.31
N LEU A 85 16.74 18.40 7.89
CA LEU A 85 17.99 17.99 7.26
C LEU A 85 19.18 18.49 8.07
N PRO A 86 20.33 17.78 8.00
CA PRO A 86 21.58 18.37 8.46
C PRO A 86 21.86 19.69 7.72
N LYS A 87 22.46 20.65 8.41
CA LYS A 87 22.72 21.98 7.82
C LYS A 87 23.57 21.89 6.55
N SER A 88 24.53 20.97 6.51
CA SER A 88 25.37 20.76 5.33
C SER A 88 24.57 20.31 4.11
N LEU A 89 23.61 19.42 4.31
CA LEU A 89 22.76 18.95 3.22
C LEU A 89 21.82 20.06 2.74
N HIS A 90 21.25 20.82 3.67
CA HIS A 90 20.43 21.98 3.32
C HIS A 90 21.21 22.97 2.45
N LYS A 91 22.46 23.26 2.83
CA LYS A 91 23.34 24.14 2.06
C LYS A 91 23.55 23.60 0.64
N GLN A 92 23.84 22.32 0.51
CA GLN A 92 24.03 21.68 -0.81
C GLN A 92 22.80 21.79 -1.69
N LEU A 93 21.61 21.53 -1.11
CA LEU A 93 20.35 21.66 -1.85
C LEU A 93 20.12 23.09 -2.32
N ALA A 94 20.37 24.08 -1.45
CA ALA A 94 20.20 25.49 -1.81
C ALA A 94 21.14 25.89 -2.94
N GLN A 95 22.39 25.46 -2.88
CA GLN A 95 23.38 25.77 -3.91
C GLN A 95 23.04 25.13 -5.24
N ARG A 96 22.71 23.83 -5.24
CA ARG A 96 22.41 23.11 -6.47
C ARG A 96 21.12 23.57 -7.13
N SER A 97 20.08 23.84 -6.35
CA SER A 97 18.85 24.38 -6.90
C SER A 97 19.06 25.74 -7.55
N SER A 98 19.88 26.59 -6.93
CA SER A 98 20.22 27.89 -7.49
C SER A 98 20.98 27.75 -8.81
N GLU A 99 21.96 26.84 -8.87
CA GLU A 99 22.72 26.56 -10.09
C GLU A 99 21.83 26.05 -11.23
N GLU A 100 20.82 25.23 -10.91
CA GLU A 100 19.88 24.70 -11.89
C GLU A 100 18.77 25.71 -12.25
N GLY A 101 18.66 26.82 -11.55
CA GLY A 101 17.66 27.82 -11.81
C GLY A 101 16.25 27.41 -11.40
N VAL A 102 16.10 26.49 -10.44
CA VAL A 102 14.82 26.02 -9.92
C VAL A 102 14.71 26.27 -8.43
N SER A 103 13.49 26.21 -7.89
CA SER A 103 13.31 26.31 -6.45
C SER A 103 13.88 25.08 -5.74
N MET A 104 14.23 25.24 -4.46
CA MET A 104 14.71 24.11 -3.66
C MET A 104 13.64 23.02 -3.57
N ASN A 105 12.38 23.41 -3.46
CA ASN A 105 11.25 22.47 -3.47
C ASN A 105 11.19 21.64 -4.77
N GLN A 106 11.28 22.32 -5.91
CA GLN A 106 11.27 21.66 -7.22
C GLN A 106 12.47 20.71 -7.36
N TYR A 107 13.62 21.13 -6.91
CA TYR A 107 14.82 20.30 -6.95
C TYR A 107 14.67 19.05 -6.08
N CYS A 108 14.11 19.21 -4.87
CA CYS A 108 13.84 18.07 -3.98
C CYS A 108 12.85 17.09 -4.60
N VAL A 109 11.77 17.57 -5.22
CA VAL A 109 10.79 16.69 -5.90
C VAL A 109 11.48 15.91 -7.00
N TYR A 110 12.33 16.55 -7.78
CA TYR A 110 13.10 15.90 -8.84
C TYR A 110 13.98 14.78 -8.28
N LEU A 111 14.74 15.06 -7.23
CA LEU A 111 15.63 14.06 -6.62
C LEU A 111 14.88 12.87 -6.04
N LEU A 112 13.79 13.14 -5.32
CA LEU A 112 12.96 12.08 -4.73
C LEU A 112 12.32 11.21 -5.81
N SER A 113 11.85 11.82 -6.89
CA SER A 113 11.25 11.09 -8.00
C SER A 113 12.27 10.14 -8.67
N LYS A 114 13.54 10.53 -8.71
CA LYS A 114 14.61 9.70 -9.25
C LYS A 114 15.00 8.57 -8.29
N GLY A 115 14.95 8.83 -7.00
CA GLY A 115 15.45 7.91 -5.98
C GLY A 115 14.47 6.83 -5.54
N LEU A 116 13.18 7.01 -5.81
CA LEU A 116 12.15 6.04 -5.37
C LEU A 116 11.78 5.02 -6.45
#